data_dea257a9d582e81d87f3488fd04f14bb
#
_entry.id   dea257a9d582e81d87f3488fd04f14bb
#
_cell.length_a   1.000
_cell.length_b   1.000
_cell.length_c   1.000
_cell.angle_alpha   90.00
_cell.angle_beta   90.00
_cell.angle_gamma   90.00
#
_symmetry.space_group_name_H-M   'P 1'
#
loop_
_entity.id
_entity.type
_entity.pdbx_description
1 polymer ?
#
loop_
_entity_poly.entity_id
_entity_poly.type
_entity_poly.pdbx_seq_one_letter_code
_entity_poly.pdbx_strand_id
1 'polypeptide(L)'
;MSSFRRFLTIGFALIFSQLFLDLAYILFQTNVLRDDVTVPDGFSGWLVTTVWGNDLPFNGYPSGHCTWTTIAIIALFRLRRVMPKTAWILMGWLCLIYPATVMLRQHYLMDVYAGIFVGFATYWACMFIIERPKLVPSMEPPLGHTKAPQLQD
;
A
#
# COMPACT_ATOMS: atom_id res chain seq x y z
N MET A 1 10.15 14.93 -9.64
CA MET A 1 9.78 13.51 -9.78
C MET A 1 8.44 13.41 -10.49
N SER A 2 8.32 12.64 -11.59
CA SER A 2 7.11 12.61 -12.42
C SER A 2 5.95 11.91 -11.69
N SER A 3 4.72 12.41 -11.87
CA SER A 3 3.49 11.81 -11.34
C SER A 3 3.32 10.36 -11.79
N PHE A 4 3.80 10.04 -13.00
CA PHE A 4 3.77 8.70 -13.57
C PHE A 4 4.59 7.68 -12.78
N ARG A 5 5.79 8.02 -12.30
CA ARG A 5 6.58 7.09 -11.46
C ARG A 5 5.88 6.79 -10.14
N ARG A 6 5.23 7.78 -9.51
CA ARG A 6 4.46 7.55 -8.29
C ARG A 6 3.27 6.61 -8.53
N PHE A 7 2.58 6.80 -9.64
CA PHE A 7 1.50 5.90 -10.04
C PHE A 7 1.99 4.47 -10.23
N LEU A 8 3.11 4.28 -10.93
CA LEU A 8 3.72 2.96 -11.09
C LEU A 8 4.14 2.36 -9.74
N THR A 9 4.72 3.15 -8.84
CA THR A 9 5.11 2.67 -7.50
C THR A 9 3.92 2.10 -6.75
N ILE A 10 2.78 2.80 -6.75
CA ILE A 10 1.55 2.34 -6.09
C ILE A 10 1.03 1.07 -6.76
N GLY A 11 0.92 1.06 -8.09
CA GLY A 11 0.42 -0.09 -8.85
C GLY A 11 1.25 -1.34 -8.62
N PHE A 12 2.57 -1.23 -8.72
CA PHE A 12 3.47 -2.38 -8.47
C PHE A 12 3.47 -2.80 -6.99
N ALA A 13 3.36 -1.87 -6.04
CA ALA A 13 3.25 -2.22 -4.64
C ALA A 13 1.99 -3.04 -4.35
N LEU A 14 0.85 -2.70 -4.95
CA LEU A 14 -0.38 -3.47 -4.85
C LEU A 14 -0.24 -4.86 -5.48
N ILE A 15 0.33 -4.95 -6.68
CA ILE A 15 0.52 -6.24 -7.38
C ILE A 15 1.46 -7.15 -6.58
N PHE A 16 2.63 -6.66 -6.17
CA PHE A 16 3.60 -7.46 -5.44
C PHE A 16 3.10 -7.85 -4.05
N SER A 17 2.38 -6.95 -3.36
CA SER A 17 1.77 -7.32 -2.08
C SER A 17 0.72 -8.40 -2.26
N GLN A 18 -0.10 -8.35 -3.31
CA GLN A 18 -1.08 -9.40 -3.60
C GLN A 18 -0.42 -10.74 -3.87
N LEU A 19 0.58 -10.78 -4.75
CA LEU A 19 1.32 -12.01 -5.04
C LEU A 19 1.97 -12.62 -3.79
N PHE A 20 2.50 -11.76 -2.91
CA PHE A 20 3.05 -12.21 -1.63
C PHE A 20 1.97 -12.78 -0.71
N LEU A 21 0.81 -12.11 -0.60
CA LEU A 21 -0.33 -12.58 0.19
C LEU A 21 -0.85 -13.92 -0.33
N ASP A 22 -1.03 -14.06 -1.64
CA ASP A 22 -1.50 -15.30 -2.25
C ASP A 22 -0.53 -16.47 -1.97
N LEU A 23 0.77 -16.21 -2.07
CA LEU A 23 1.78 -17.20 -1.71
C LEU A 23 1.72 -17.56 -0.22
N ALA A 24 1.56 -16.57 0.66
CA ALA A 24 1.43 -16.80 2.10
C ALA A 24 0.17 -17.63 2.42
N TYR A 25 -0.95 -17.35 1.77
CA TYR A 25 -2.21 -18.09 1.95
C TYR A 25 -2.14 -19.54 1.44
N ILE A 26 -1.37 -19.80 0.38
CA ILE A 26 -1.14 -21.16 -0.10
C ILE A 26 -0.26 -21.96 0.87
N LEU A 27 0.78 -21.31 1.42
CA LEU A 27 1.76 -21.97 2.30
C LEU A 27 1.28 -22.09 3.74
N PHE A 28 0.51 -21.11 4.22
CA PHE A 28 0.10 -20.98 5.62
C PHE A 28 -1.40 -20.69 5.70
N GLN A 29 -2.21 -21.73 5.51
CA GLN A 29 -3.65 -21.60 5.65
C GLN A 29 -4.01 -21.35 7.12
N THR A 30 -4.50 -20.17 7.41
CA THR A 30 -4.95 -19.76 8.73
C THR A 30 -6.46 -19.61 8.76
N ASN A 31 -7.06 -19.88 9.91
CA ASN A 31 -8.49 -19.78 10.09
C ASN A 31 -8.81 -18.86 11.28
N VAL A 32 -9.77 -17.97 11.10
CA VAL A 32 -10.23 -17.09 12.18
C VAL A 32 -11.52 -17.65 12.74
N LEU A 33 -11.51 -18.10 14.00
CA LEU A 33 -12.66 -18.70 14.67
C LEU A 33 -13.71 -17.63 14.95
N ARG A 34 -14.97 -17.93 14.55
CA ARG A 34 -16.15 -17.07 14.73
C ARG A 34 -17.27 -17.76 15.49
N ASP A 35 -17.08 -19.04 15.83
CA ASP A 35 -18.15 -19.92 16.38
C ASP A 35 -18.62 -19.51 17.78
N ASP A 36 -17.78 -18.77 18.53
CA ASP A 36 -18.08 -18.27 19.86
C ASP A 36 -18.72 -16.88 19.89
N VAL A 37 -19.02 -16.30 18.72
CA VAL A 37 -19.54 -14.94 18.62
C VAL A 37 -21.05 -14.96 18.38
N THR A 38 -21.80 -14.45 19.33
CA THR A 38 -23.23 -14.19 19.13
C THR A 38 -23.42 -12.92 18.30
N VAL A 39 -24.04 -13.07 17.12
CA VAL A 39 -24.35 -11.93 16.27
C VAL A 39 -25.58 -11.22 16.86
N PRO A 40 -25.51 -9.89 17.09
CA PRO A 40 -26.64 -9.13 17.62
C PRO A 40 -27.80 -9.09 16.62
N ASP A 41 -29.03 -8.91 17.12
CA ASP A 41 -30.17 -8.70 16.26
C ASP A 41 -30.19 -7.31 15.60
N GLY A 42 -30.97 -7.17 14.52
CA GLY A 42 -31.21 -5.90 13.85
C GLY A 42 -30.15 -5.49 12.86
N PHE A 43 -30.03 -4.17 12.61
CA PHE A 43 -29.17 -3.61 11.56
C PHE A 43 -27.69 -3.93 11.75
N SER A 44 -27.19 -3.89 12.97
CA SER A 44 -25.80 -4.24 13.28
C SER A 44 -25.49 -5.71 12.98
N GLY A 45 -26.41 -6.61 13.33
CA GLY A 45 -26.25 -8.03 13.00
C GLY A 45 -26.29 -8.30 11.51
N TRP A 46 -27.19 -7.62 10.81
CA TRP A 46 -27.23 -7.69 9.35
C TRP A 46 -25.91 -7.23 8.72
N LEU A 47 -25.29 -6.15 9.19
CA LEU A 47 -23.97 -5.71 8.71
C LEU A 47 -22.90 -6.76 8.97
N VAL A 48 -22.83 -7.31 10.19
CA VAL A 48 -21.84 -8.34 10.54
C VAL A 48 -22.00 -9.57 9.66
N THR A 49 -23.22 -10.09 9.50
CA THR A 49 -23.48 -11.26 8.66
C THR A 49 -23.20 -11.00 7.19
N THR A 50 -23.46 -9.79 6.69
CA THR A 50 -23.13 -9.39 5.34
C THR A 50 -21.62 -9.37 5.11
N VAL A 51 -20.85 -8.83 6.06
CA VAL A 51 -19.39 -8.84 5.99
C VAL A 51 -18.86 -10.27 6.03
N TRP A 52 -19.33 -11.09 6.96
CA TRP A 52 -18.88 -12.48 7.09
C TRP A 52 -19.27 -13.36 5.90
N GLY A 53 -20.36 -13.05 5.22
CA GLY A 53 -20.78 -13.77 4.01
C GLY A 53 -19.90 -13.48 2.80
N ASN A 54 -19.26 -12.29 2.78
CA ASN A 54 -18.36 -11.88 1.70
C ASN A 54 -16.88 -12.13 2.01
N ASP A 55 -16.52 -12.28 3.29
CA ASP A 55 -15.17 -12.52 3.76
C ASP A 55 -15.13 -13.82 4.57
N LEU A 56 -14.73 -14.89 3.90
CA LEU A 56 -14.64 -16.21 4.50
C LEU A 56 -13.56 -16.23 5.61
N PRO A 57 -13.71 -17.09 6.64
CA PRO A 57 -12.79 -17.13 7.79
C PRO A 57 -11.42 -17.75 7.48
N PHE A 58 -11.08 -17.93 6.21
CA PHE A 58 -9.83 -18.51 5.76
C PHE A 58 -8.83 -17.43 5.37
N ASN A 59 -7.56 -17.78 5.36
CA ASN A 59 -6.47 -16.90 4.91
C ASN A 59 -6.38 -15.60 5.73
N GLY A 60 -6.43 -15.73 7.06
CA GLY A 60 -6.36 -14.58 7.95
C GLY A 60 -4.99 -13.92 8.01
N TYR A 61 -3.89 -14.66 7.81
CA TYR A 61 -2.52 -14.19 8.00
C TYR A 61 -1.69 -14.20 6.71
N PRO A 62 -1.00 -13.09 6.36
CA PRO A 62 -1.17 -11.72 6.87
C PRO A 62 -2.48 -11.08 6.37
N SER A 63 -2.97 -10.02 7.06
CA SER A 63 -4.20 -9.35 6.64
C SER A 63 -4.03 -8.58 5.32
N GLY A 64 -4.76 -8.99 4.29
CA GLY A 64 -4.82 -8.29 3.00
C GLY A 64 -5.44 -6.90 3.13
N HIS A 65 -6.52 -6.78 3.91
CA HIS A 65 -7.17 -5.49 4.20
C HIS A 65 -6.19 -4.48 4.79
N CYS A 66 -5.40 -4.88 5.78
CA CYS A 66 -4.42 -4.02 6.42
C CYS A 66 -3.24 -3.71 5.49
N THR A 67 -2.83 -4.65 4.65
CA THR A 67 -1.76 -4.46 3.67
C THR A 67 -2.11 -3.36 2.67
N TRP A 68 -3.27 -3.48 2.02
CA TRP A 68 -3.69 -2.48 1.01
C TRP A 68 -4.04 -1.14 1.63
N THR A 69 -4.67 -1.15 2.80
CA THR A 69 -4.93 0.07 3.58
C THR A 69 -3.63 0.82 3.88
N THR A 70 -2.58 0.11 4.28
CA THR A 70 -1.27 0.71 4.55
C THR A 70 -0.67 1.34 3.30
N ILE A 71 -0.69 0.64 2.15
CA ILE A 71 -0.22 1.18 0.87
C ILE A 71 -1.02 2.44 0.50
N ALA A 72 -2.34 2.42 0.65
CA ALA A 72 -3.21 3.56 0.36
C ALA A 72 -2.92 4.76 1.27
N ILE A 73 -2.72 4.55 2.58
CA ILE A 73 -2.36 5.60 3.55
C ILE A 73 -1.01 6.24 3.17
N ILE A 74 0.00 5.44 2.82
CA ILE A 74 1.31 5.97 2.41
C ILE A 74 1.16 6.79 1.12
N ALA A 75 0.39 6.31 0.14
CA ALA A 75 0.13 7.02 -1.10
C ALA A 75 -0.57 8.37 -0.84
N LEU A 76 -1.62 8.40 -0.02
CA LEU A 76 -2.33 9.62 0.38
C LEU A 76 -1.41 10.58 1.14
N PHE A 77 -0.59 10.07 2.05
CA PHE A 77 0.38 10.89 2.77
C PHE A 77 1.36 11.59 1.84
N ARG A 78 1.76 10.95 0.74
CA ARG A 78 2.59 11.58 -0.30
C ARG A 78 1.83 12.59 -1.14
N LEU A 79 0.52 12.42 -1.30
CA LEU A 79 -0.36 13.34 -2.03
C LEU A 79 -0.85 14.53 -1.19
N ARG A 80 -0.64 14.52 0.14
CA ARG A 80 -1.16 15.54 1.05
C ARG A 80 -0.75 16.99 0.73
N ARG A 81 0.33 17.18 -0.02
CA ARG A 81 0.76 18.53 -0.45
C ARG A 81 -0.11 19.10 -1.56
N VAL A 82 -0.75 18.25 -2.36
CA VAL A 82 -1.62 18.63 -3.49
C VAL A 82 -3.07 18.74 -3.05
N MET A 83 -3.53 17.82 -2.23
CA MET A 83 -4.91 17.74 -1.72
C MET A 83 -4.90 17.55 -0.18
N PRO A 84 -4.52 18.58 0.60
CA PRO A 84 -4.27 18.38 2.03
C PRO A 84 -5.51 17.95 2.80
N LYS A 85 -6.64 18.64 2.67
CA LYS A 85 -7.87 18.29 3.42
C LYS A 85 -8.39 16.90 3.07
N THR A 86 -8.51 16.61 1.79
CA THR A 86 -8.99 15.31 1.31
C THR A 86 -8.07 14.17 1.77
N ALA A 87 -6.76 14.35 1.65
CA ALA A 87 -5.80 13.32 2.06
C ALA A 87 -5.91 13.00 3.56
N TRP A 88 -6.01 14.01 4.43
CA TRP A 88 -6.15 13.78 5.87
C TRP A 88 -7.47 13.12 6.25
N ILE A 89 -8.59 13.53 5.63
CA ILE A 89 -9.90 12.90 5.86
C ILE A 89 -9.87 11.43 5.44
N LEU A 90 -9.36 11.14 4.24
CA LEU A 90 -9.29 9.77 3.74
C LEU A 90 -8.33 8.90 4.56
N MET A 91 -7.18 9.43 4.98
CA MET A 91 -6.27 8.68 5.85
C MET A 91 -6.93 8.36 7.21
N GLY A 92 -7.62 9.33 7.82
CA GLY A 92 -8.37 9.10 9.06
C GLY A 92 -9.44 8.01 8.88
N TRP A 93 -10.18 8.04 7.78
CA TRP A 93 -11.17 7.02 7.46
C TRP A 93 -10.53 5.63 7.26
N LEU A 94 -9.44 5.55 6.51
CA LEU A 94 -8.72 4.30 6.27
C LEU A 94 -8.13 3.71 7.57
N CYS A 95 -7.68 4.55 8.49
CA CYS A 95 -7.18 4.08 9.79
C CYS A 95 -8.24 3.32 10.60
N LEU A 96 -9.53 3.57 10.38
CA LEU A 96 -10.61 2.83 11.04
C LEU A 96 -10.70 1.37 10.58
N ILE A 97 -10.14 1.02 9.43
CA ILE A 97 -10.14 -0.36 8.94
C ILE A 97 -9.36 -1.28 9.88
N TYR A 98 -8.24 -0.84 10.46
CA TYR A 98 -7.43 -1.67 11.35
C TYR A 98 -8.21 -2.17 12.59
N PRO A 99 -8.84 -1.32 13.40
CA PRO A 99 -9.65 -1.81 14.50
C PRO A 99 -10.91 -2.53 14.01
N ALA A 100 -11.52 -2.11 12.90
CA ALA A 100 -12.73 -2.74 12.37
C ALA A 100 -12.51 -4.22 12.02
N THR A 101 -11.39 -4.57 11.38
CA THR A 101 -11.08 -5.96 11.03
C THR A 101 -10.94 -6.87 12.25
N VAL A 102 -10.43 -6.35 13.36
CA VAL A 102 -10.33 -7.09 14.63
C VAL A 102 -11.70 -7.18 15.32
N MET A 103 -12.43 -6.06 15.39
CA MET A 103 -13.77 -6.03 16.02
C MET A 103 -14.78 -6.91 15.30
N LEU A 104 -14.70 -6.99 13.98
CA LEU A 104 -15.53 -7.85 13.14
C LEU A 104 -15.06 -9.31 13.08
N ARG A 105 -14.05 -9.68 13.86
CA ARG A 105 -13.49 -11.05 13.85
C ARG A 105 -13.11 -11.53 12.43
N GLN A 106 -12.59 -10.63 11.61
CA GLN A 106 -12.00 -10.98 10.32
C GLN A 106 -10.54 -11.38 10.47
N HIS A 107 -9.84 -10.74 11.42
CA HIS A 107 -8.40 -10.93 11.66
C HIS A 107 -8.07 -10.90 13.14
N TYR A 108 -7.03 -11.61 13.50
CA TYR A 108 -6.36 -11.44 14.79
C TYR A 108 -5.40 -10.25 14.75
N LEU A 109 -5.03 -9.75 15.92
CA LEU A 109 -4.14 -8.58 16.03
C LEU A 109 -2.78 -8.79 15.34
N MET A 110 -2.26 -10.02 15.37
CA MET A 110 -1.01 -10.38 14.70
C MET A 110 -1.11 -10.31 13.18
N ASP A 111 -2.28 -10.63 12.62
CA ASP A 111 -2.53 -10.53 11.17
C ASP A 111 -2.51 -9.08 10.71
N VAL A 112 -3.06 -8.18 11.55
CA VAL A 112 -3.05 -6.73 11.31
C VAL A 112 -1.62 -6.19 11.27
N TYR A 113 -0.80 -6.52 12.28
CA TYR A 113 0.60 -6.07 12.30
C TYR A 113 1.40 -6.63 11.12
N ALA A 114 1.21 -7.91 10.80
CA ALA A 114 1.87 -8.52 9.65
C ALA A 114 1.43 -7.84 8.33
N GLY A 115 0.14 -7.56 8.17
CA GLY A 115 -0.38 -6.85 7.00
C GLY A 115 0.18 -5.43 6.87
N ILE A 116 0.26 -4.68 7.96
CA ILE A 116 0.90 -3.36 7.98
C ILE A 116 2.37 -3.46 7.55
N PHE A 117 3.10 -4.42 8.10
CA PHE A 117 4.51 -4.63 7.75
C PHE A 117 4.68 -4.96 6.26
N VAL A 118 3.88 -5.88 5.71
CA VAL A 118 3.90 -6.24 4.29
C VAL A 118 3.60 -5.02 3.41
N GLY A 119 2.58 -4.22 3.78
CA GLY A 119 2.24 -3.00 3.04
C GLY A 119 3.38 -1.97 3.03
N PHE A 120 4.03 -1.76 4.17
CA PHE A 120 5.23 -0.90 4.24
C PHE A 120 6.37 -1.46 3.40
N ALA A 121 6.73 -2.73 3.61
CA ALA A 121 7.87 -3.35 2.96
C ALA A 121 7.75 -3.32 1.42
N THR A 122 6.58 -3.73 0.90
CA THR A 122 6.33 -3.74 -0.55
C THR A 122 6.31 -2.34 -1.14
N TYR A 123 5.68 -1.37 -0.47
CA TYR A 123 5.67 0.01 -0.95
C TYR A 123 7.08 0.61 -1.00
N TRP A 124 7.87 0.45 0.06
CA TRP A 124 9.23 0.97 0.12
C TRP A 124 10.17 0.28 -0.87
N ALA A 125 10.04 -1.03 -1.06
CA ALA A 125 10.80 -1.75 -2.07
C ALA A 125 10.51 -1.22 -3.49
N CYS A 126 9.23 -1.07 -3.84
CA CYS A 126 8.84 -0.51 -5.15
C CYS A 126 9.29 0.93 -5.32
N MET A 127 9.16 1.75 -4.28
CA MET A 127 9.63 3.13 -4.30
C MET A 127 11.14 3.19 -4.55
N PHE A 128 11.90 2.35 -3.87
CA PHE A 128 13.33 2.31 -3.98
C PHE A 128 13.79 1.89 -5.40
N ILE A 129 13.10 0.94 -6.02
CA ILE A 129 13.44 0.44 -7.36
C ILE A 129 13.01 1.43 -8.44
N ILE A 130 11.80 1.97 -8.35
CA ILE A 130 11.18 2.76 -9.44
C ILE A 130 11.55 4.24 -9.35
N GLU A 131 11.66 4.78 -8.15
CA GLU A 131 11.84 6.21 -7.93
C GLU A 131 13.29 6.63 -7.75
N ARG A 132 14.26 5.71 -7.69
CA ARG A 132 15.67 6.08 -7.68
C ARG A 132 15.98 6.94 -8.91
N PRO A 133 16.68 8.08 -8.75
CA PRO A 133 17.25 8.74 -9.88
C PRO A 133 18.25 7.75 -10.51
N LYS A 134 18.06 7.43 -11.79
CA LYS A 134 19.12 6.79 -12.55
C LYS A 134 20.30 7.74 -12.45
N LEU A 135 21.41 7.30 -11.86
CA LEU A 135 22.72 7.91 -12.03
C LEU A 135 23.09 7.68 -13.51
N VAL A 136 22.48 8.47 -14.39
CA VAL A 136 23.02 8.65 -15.72
C VAL A 136 24.23 9.54 -15.49
N PRO A 137 25.46 9.09 -15.75
CA PRO A 137 26.60 10.00 -15.81
C PRO A 137 26.18 11.09 -16.79
N SER A 138 26.18 12.34 -16.36
CA SER A 138 26.08 13.47 -17.28
C SER A 138 27.25 13.34 -18.22
N MET A 139 27.03 12.78 -19.41
CA MET A 139 27.94 13.03 -20.53
C MET A 139 27.75 14.51 -20.86
N GLU A 140 28.44 15.37 -20.13
CA GLU A 140 28.70 16.70 -20.63
C GLU A 140 29.52 16.52 -21.91
N PRO A 141 29.01 16.98 -23.06
CA PRO A 141 29.85 16.98 -24.25
C PRO A 141 31.09 17.80 -23.90
N PRO A 142 32.30 17.35 -24.29
CA PRO A 142 33.51 18.12 -24.04
C PRO A 142 33.29 19.50 -24.62
N LEU A 143 33.40 20.52 -23.78
CA LEU A 143 33.42 21.92 -24.23
C LEU A 143 34.59 22.10 -25.17
N GLY A 144 34.33 21.90 -26.46
CA GLY A 144 35.25 22.26 -27.50
C GLY A 144 35.47 23.76 -27.47
N HIS A 145 36.58 24.18 -26.92
CA HIS A 145 37.07 25.53 -27.09
C HIS A 145 37.36 25.76 -28.58
N THR A 146 36.35 26.04 -29.38
CA THR A 146 36.54 26.68 -30.67
C THR A 146 36.86 28.14 -30.41
N LYS A 147 38.16 28.45 -30.27
CA LYS A 147 38.65 29.80 -30.42
C LYS A 147 38.32 30.24 -31.85
N ALA A 148 37.38 31.17 -31.97
CA ALA A 148 37.13 31.84 -33.22
C ALA A 148 38.43 32.57 -33.66
N PRO A 149 38.83 32.51 -34.95
CA PRO A 149 39.97 33.26 -35.44
C PRO A 149 39.62 34.76 -35.36
N GLN A 150 40.50 35.50 -34.70
CA GLN A 150 40.49 36.96 -34.73
C GLN A 150 40.93 37.40 -36.13
N LEU A 151 40.00 37.91 -36.93
CA LEU A 151 40.34 38.66 -38.13
C LEU A 151 40.88 40.02 -37.67
N GLN A 152 42.16 40.21 -37.88
CA GLN A 152 42.81 41.55 -37.82
C GLN A 152 42.66 42.17 -39.20
N ASP A 153 41.98 43.33 -39.24
CA ASP A 153 42.14 44.37 -40.27
C ASP A 153 42.60 45.65 -39.60
#